data_82aea59e96116d6a42cedd3291f2c045
#
_entry.id   82aea59e96116d6a42cedd3291f2c045
#
_cell.length_a   1.000
_cell.length_b   1.000
_cell.length_c   1.000
_cell.angle_alpha   90.00
_cell.angle_beta   90.00
_cell.angle_gamma   90.00
#
_symmetry.space_group_name_H-M   'P 1'
#
loop_
_entity.id
_entity.type
_entity.pdbx_description
1 polymer ?
#
loop_
_entity_poly.entity_id
_entity_poly.type
_entity_poly.pdbx_seq_one_letter_code
_entity_poly.pdbx_strand_id
1 'polypeptide(L)'
;MITKNDIKFIQSLKQTKFRKENKMFVVEGNKLVSELLASNFNVDNILVTETWLEKFPEMASSLRSYEIVNDKQMEQMSSMVTPPGIIATAHTPSYNINPEDAKNEFILALDGINDPGNLGTMIRTADWFGINKIVCSNDCADAWQAKTIQSTMGSIFRIKVIETDLKEFLLETQRHKDTKTQRDNTDSATLQLCDFTTPIYGALMEGENIFTKKIEKRNGIIIIGSESHGIRKDVLPLVTSPIHIPRGKGSQTESLNASVAAAIIMATICKIES
;
A
#
# COMPACT_ATOMS: atom_id res chain seq x y z
N MET A 1 -34.38 1.65 -3.90
CA MET A 1 -34.59 1.64 -2.41
C MET A 1 -33.85 0.44 -1.85
N ILE A 2 -32.94 0.67 -0.92
CA ILE A 2 -32.11 -0.36 -0.32
C ILE A 2 -32.93 -1.45 0.37
N THR A 3 -32.61 -2.69 0.12
CA THR A 3 -33.26 -3.85 0.73
C THR A 3 -32.54 -4.32 2.01
N LYS A 4 -33.21 -5.14 2.81
CA LYS A 4 -32.54 -5.79 3.96
C LYS A 4 -31.35 -6.67 3.54
N ASN A 5 -31.39 -7.24 2.34
CA ASN A 5 -30.31 -8.07 1.83
C ASN A 5 -29.08 -7.21 1.43
N ASP A 6 -29.29 -6.03 0.86
CA ASP A 6 -28.21 -5.10 0.53
C ASP A 6 -27.48 -4.62 1.80
N ILE A 7 -28.24 -4.31 2.86
CA ILE A 7 -27.65 -3.95 4.16
C ILE A 7 -26.79 -5.09 4.72
N LYS A 8 -27.32 -6.32 4.70
CA LYS A 8 -26.55 -7.50 5.15
C LYS A 8 -25.31 -7.74 4.29
N PHE A 9 -25.44 -7.51 2.98
CA PHE A 9 -24.32 -7.62 2.06
C PHE A 9 -23.21 -6.61 2.41
N ILE A 10 -23.56 -5.31 2.56
CA ILE A 10 -22.60 -4.27 2.94
C ILE A 10 -21.98 -4.57 4.31
N GLN A 11 -22.75 -5.03 5.29
CA GLN A 11 -22.25 -5.48 6.57
C GLN A 11 -21.21 -6.61 6.43
N SER A 12 -21.46 -7.57 5.53
CA SER A 12 -20.56 -8.69 5.30
C SER A 12 -19.18 -8.25 4.81
N LEU A 13 -19.10 -7.14 4.06
CA LEU A 13 -17.85 -6.55 3.57
C LEU A 13 -16.93 -6.04 4.69
N LYS A 14 -17.38 -5.97 5.95
CA LYS A 14 -16.52 -5.74 7.12
C LYS A 14 -15.51 -6.89 7.32
N GLN A 15 -15.81 -8.10 6.82
CA GLN A 15 -14.97 -9.27 6.92
C GLN A 15 -14.13 -9.47 5.65
N THR A 16 -12.83 -9.73 5.80
CA THR A 16 -11.88 -9.93 4.69
C THR A 16 -12.34 -11.02 3.72
N LYS A 17 -12.89 -12.13 4.23
CA LYS A 17 -13.41 -13.23 3.41
C LYS A 17 -14.38 -12.73 2.35
N PHE A 18 -15.42 -11.99 2.77
CA PHE A 18 -16.46 -11.52 1.86
C PHE A 18 -15.98 -10.41 0.93
N ARG A 19 -15.03 -9.56 1.35
CA ARG A 19 -14.37 -8.60 0.45
C ARG A 19 -13.62 -9.32 -0.69
N LYS A 20 -12.83 -10.35 -0.35
CA LYS A 20 -12.08 -11.13 -1.35
C LYS A 20 -13.01 -11.91 -2.30
N GLU A 21 -14.06 -12.54 -1.76
CA GLU A 21 -15.04 -13.30 -2.56
C GLU A 21 -15.81 -12.42 -3.54
N ASN A 22 -16.29 -11.26 -3.08
CA ASN A 22 -17.09 -10.34 -3.89
C ASN A 22 -16.25 -9.31 -4.65
N LYS A 23 -14.95 -9.22 -4.37
CA LYS A 23 -14.04 -8.19 -4.91
C LYS A 23 -14.61 -6.78 -4.71
N MET A 24 -15.13 -6.50 -3.51
CA MET A 24 -15.75 -5.24 -3.16
C MET A 24 -15.31 -4.76 -1.78
N PHE A 25 -15.33 -3.46 -1.58
CA PHE A 25 -15.01 -2.83 -0.30
C PHE A 25 -15.93 -1.65 -0.02
N VAL A 26 -15.88 -1.14 1.22
CA VAL A 26 -16.71 -0.04 1.70
C VAL A 26 -15.81 1.17 1.99
N VAL A 27 -16.29 2.34 1.58
CA VAL A 27 -15.67 3.65 1.82
C VAL A 27 -16.64 4.51 2.60
N GLU A 28 -16.17 5.11 3.70
CA GLU A 28 -17.01 5.87 4.62
C GLU A 28 -16.49 7.30 4.82
N GLY A 29 -17.39 8.26 4.77
CA GLY A 29 -17.12 9.67 5.07
C GLY A 29 -16.78 10.52 3.86
N ASN A 30 -17.07 11.82 3.97
CA ASN A 30 -17.05 12.79 2.88
C ASN A 30 -15.74 12.81 2.11
N LYS A 31 -14.61 12.94 2.83
CA LYS A 31 -13.31 13.05 2.19
C LYS A 31 -12.97 11.82 1.36
N LEU A 32 -13.14 10.62 1.95
CA LEU A 32 -12.79 9.38 1.26
C LEU A 32 -13.72 9.08 0.09
N VAL A 33 -15.02 9.34 0.24
CA VAL A 33 -15.98 9.19 -0.87
C VAL A 33 -15.65 10.20 -1.99
N SER A 34 -15.30 11.44 -1.67
CA SER A 34 -14.86 12.42 -2.69
C SER A 34 -13.61 11.97 -3.42
N GLU A 35 -12.59 11.46 -2.71
CA GLU A 35 -11.35 10.93 -3.31
C GLU A 35 -11.63 9.69 -4.19
N LEU A 36 -12.54 8.81 -3.74
CA LEU A 36 -12.99 7.66 -4.53
C LEU A 36 -13.66 8.11 -5.83
N LEU A 37 -14.58 9.07 -5.76
CA LEU A 37 -15.32 9.59 -6.92
C LEU A 37 -14.43 10.36 -7.91
N ALA A 38 -13.34 10.95 -7.42
CA ALA A 38 -12.33 11.61 -8.25
C ALA A 38 -11.34 10.61 -8.90
N SER A 39 -11.40 9.34 -8.54
CA SER A 39 -10.55 8.29 -9.04
C SER A 39 -11.19 7.51 -10.20
N ASN A 40 -10.44 6.54 -10.77
CA ASN A 40 -10.93 5.63 -11.80
C ASN A 40 -11.54 4.33 -11.24
N PHE A 41 -11.89 4.29 -9.95
CA PHE A 41 -12.50 3.11 -9.36
C PHE A 41 -13.95 2.93 -9.83
N ASN A 42 -14.35 1.68 -10.00
CA ASN A 42 -15.73 1.34 -10.30
C ASN A 42 -16.56 1.39 -9.01
N VAL A 43 -17.32 2.48 -8.83
CA VAL A 43 -18.25 2.68 -7.71
C VAL A 43 -19.54 1.97 -8.04
N ASP A 44 -19.99 1.11 -7.13
CA ASP A 44 -21.21 0.32 -7.28
C ASP A 44 -22.43 1.10 -6.73
N ASN A 45 -22.36 1.55 -5.47
CA ASN A 45 -23.47 2.25 -4.84
C ASN A 45 -22.99 3.36 -3.90
N ILE A 46 -23.82 4.40 -3.74
CA ILE A 46 -23.62 5.49 -2.77
C ILE A 46 -24.87 5.61 -1.92
N LEU A 47 -24.71 5.54 -0.61
CA LEU A 47 -25.78 5.60 0.37
C LEU A 47 -25.60 6.83 1.24
N VAL A 48 -26.66 7.60 1.41
CA VAL A 48 -26.65 8.84 2.21
C VAL A 48 -27.84 8.91 3.15
N THR A 49 -27.71 9.63 4.26
CA THR A 49 -28.85 9.96 5.11
C THR A 49 -29.48 11.30 4.70
N GLU A 50 -30.74 11.51 5.04
CA GLU A 50 -31.38 12.81 4.83
C GLU A 50 -30.64 13.93 5.57
N THR A 51 -30.24 13.69 6.81
CA THR A 51 -29.46 14.63 7.61
C THR A 51 -28.12 15.00 6.92
N TRP A 52 -27.49 14.03 6.24
CA TRP A 52 -26.28 14.30 5.49
C TRP A 52 -26.55 15.17 4.25
N LEU A 53 -27.64 14.92 3.52
CA LEU A 53 -28.04 15.74 2.35
C LEU A 53 -28.27 17.19 2.74
N GLU A 54 -28.94 17.43 3.86
CA GLU A 54 -29.19 18.78 4.38
C GLU A 54 -27.87 19.49 4.77
N LYS A 55 -26.93 18.75 5.36
CA LYS A 55 -25.66 19.30 5.85
C LYS A 55 -24.64 19.56 4.75
N PHE A 56 -24.67 18.78 3.67
CA PHE A 56 -23.69 18.83 2.58
C PHE A 56 -24.32 18.96 1.19
N PRO A 57 -25.16 19.99 0.94
CA PRO A 57 -25.94 20.13 -0.31
C PRO A 57 -25.04 20.27 -1.55
N GLU A 58 -23.87 20.92 -1.41
CA GLU A 58 -22.93 21.07 -2.55
C GLU A 58 -22.34 19.71 -2.97
N MET A 59 -21.94 18.89 -2.01
CA MET A 59 -21.44 17.56 -2.30
C MET A 59 -22.56 16.66 -2.84
N ALA A 60 -23.77 16.76 -2.27
CA ALA A 60 -24.92 16.00 -2.72
C ALA A 60 -25.26 16.29 -4.19
N SER A 61 -25.19 17.56 -4.62
CA SER A 61 -25.44 17.96 -6.01
C SER A 61 -24.38 17.46 -6.99
N SER A 62 -23.19 17.10 -6.52
CA SER A 62 -22.12 16.53 -7.35
C SER A 62 -22.26 15.01 -7.55
N LEU A 63 -23.09 14.33 -6.76
CA LEU A 63 -23.32 12.90 -6.88
C LEU A 63 -24.24 12.60 -8.08
N ARG A 64 -23.81 11.70 -8.96
CA ARG A 64 -24.62 11.29 -10.13
C ARG A 64 -25.84 10.47 -9.75
N SER A 65 -25.71 9.63 -8.73
CA SER A 65 -26.78 8.79 -8.19
C SER A 65 -26.46 8.40 -6.76
N TYR A 66 -27.49 8.29 -5.94
CA TYR A 66 -27.39 7.80 -4.56
C TYR A 66 -28.73 7.24 -4.11
N GLU A 67 -28.70 6.41 -3.07
CA GLU A 67 -29.91 5.96 -2.37
C GLU A 67 -29.96 6.57 -0.98
N ILE A 68 -31.17 6.96 -0.55
CA ILE A 68 -31.39 7.50 0.79
C ILE A 68 -31.67 6.35 1.76
N VAL A 69 -30.96 6.37 2.88
CA VAL A 69 -31.11 5.43 3.99
C VAL A 69 -31.39 6.18 5.29
N ASN A 70 -32.09 5.53 6.22
CA ASN A 70 -32.27 6.12 7.54
C ASN A 70 -31.03 5.91 8.43
N ASP A 71 -30.92 6.68 9.53
CA ASP A 71 -29.76 6.63 10.44
C ASP A 71 -29.50 5.23 11.01
N LYS A 72 -30.56 4.49 11.35
CA LYS A 72 -30.45 3.11 11.85
C LYS A 72 -29.84 2.16 10.80
N GLN A 73 -30.20 2.32 9.54
CA GLN A 73 -29.59 1.54 8.45
C GLN A 73 -28.14 1.94 8.24
N MET A 74 -27.84 3.24 8.30
CA MET A 74 -26.47 3.76 8.21
C MET A 74 -25.59 3.22 9.34
N GLU A 75 -26.06 3.21 10.60
CA GLU A 75 -25.39 2.62 11.75
C GLU A 75 -25.05 1.14 11.56
N GLN A 76 -25.99 0.38 11.00
CA GLN A 76 -25.78 -1.05 10.74
C GLN A 76 -24.63 -1.29 9.74
N MET A 77 -24.53 -0.48 8.71
CA MET A 77 -23.54 -0.62 7.65
C MET A 77 -22.18 -0.04 8.01
N SER A 78 -22.15 1.07 8.77
CA SER A 78 -20.92 1.75 9.13
C SER A 78 -20.00 0.92 10.04
N SER A 79 -18.71 1.05 9.84
CA SER A 79 -17.65 0.52 10.71
C SER A 79 -17.18 1.58 11.74
N MET A 80 -17.68 2.80 11.65
CA MET A 80 -17.31 3.90 12.53
C MET A 80 -18.23 3.97 13.74
N VAL A 81 -17.69 4.39 14.89
CA VAL A 81 -18.46 4.61 16.12
C VAL A 81 -19.54 5.67 15.92
N THR A 82 -19.22 6.72 15.16
CA THR A 82 -20.16 7.74 14.71
C THR A 82 -20.27 7.64 13.20
N PRO A 83 -21.39 7.13 12.67
CA PRO A 83 -21.59 7.00 11.25
C PRO A 83 -21.50 8.34 10.53
N PRO A 84 -20.81 8.42 9.39
CA PRO A 84 -20.54 9.69 8.73
C PRO A 84 -21.70 10.23 7.88
N GLY A 85 -22.81 9.49 7.78
CA GLY A 85 -23.96 9.84 6.97
C GLY A 85 -23.82 9.59 5.45
N ILE A 86 -22.63 9.22 5.00
CA ILE A 86 -22.34 8.80 3.61
C ILE A 86 -21.45 7.59 3.59
N ILE A 87 -21.83 6.59 2.78
CA ILE A 87 -21.07 5.36 2.51
C ILE A 87 -21.12 5.09 1.01
N ALA A 88 -20.00 4.64 0.45
CA ALA A 88 -19.95 4.10 -0.90
C ALA A 88 -19.42 2.66 -0.90
N THR A 89 -19.90 1.84 -1.83
CA THR A 89 -19.33 0.55 -2.16
C THR A 89 -18.63 0.63 -3.51
N ALA A 90 -17.47 -0.02 -3.64
CA ALA A 90 -16.71 -0.01 -4.87
C ALA A 90 -16.01 -1.36 -5.09
N HIS A 91 -15.68 -1.63 -6.36
CA HIS A 91 -14.97 -2.85 -6.73
C HIS A 91 -13.46 -2.72 -6.46
N THR A 92 -12.89 -3.77 -5.87
CA THR A 92 -11.45 -3.87 -5.69
C THR A 92 -10.77 -4.00 -7.06
N PRO A 93 -9.80 -3.14 -7.38
CA PRO A 93 -9.10 -3.21 -8.65
C PRO A 93 -8.22 -4.47 -8.71
N SER A 94 -7.98 -4.97 -9.90
CA SER A 94 -6.98 -6.00 -10.15
C SER A 94 -5.75 -5.34 -10.75
N TYR A 95 -4.63 -5.42 -10.03
CA TYR A 95 -3.35 -4.88 -10.50
C TYR A 95 -2.37 -6.02 -10.77
N ASN A 96 -1.60 -5.87 -11.84
CA ASN A 96 -0.41 -6.66 -12.06
C ASN A 96 0.82 -5.80 -11.80
N ILE A 97 1.82 -6.36 -11.16
CA ILE A 97 3.11 -5.74 -10.97
C ILE A 97 4.15 -6.52 -11.79
N ASN A 98 4.94 -5.78 -12.55
CA ASN A 98 6.08 -6.37 -13.24
C ASN A 98 7.33 -6.16 -12.39
N PRO A 99 8.10 -7.21 -12.03
CA PRO A 99 9.37 -7.08 -11.35
C PRO A 99 10.36 -6.11 -12.06
N GLU A 100 10.28 -5.99 -13.38
CA GLU A 100 11.06 -5.03 -14.18
C GLU A 100 10.77 -3.56 -13.84
N ASP A 101 9.60 -3.25 -13.28
CA ASP A 101 9.26 -1.88 -12.89
C ASP A 101 10.26 -1.31 -11.88
N ALA A 102 10.82 -2.16 -11.00
CA ALA A 102 11.82 -1.79 -10.02
C ALA A 102 13.16 -1.31 -10.64
N LYS A 103 13.37 -1.49 -11.93
CA LYS A 103 14.54 -0.95 -12.65
C LYS A 103 14.40 0.54 -12.97
N ASN A 104 13.20 1.07 -12.95
CA ASN A 104 12.88 2.43 -13.39
C ASN A 104 12.29 3.31 -12.28
N GLU A 105 11.73 2.70 -11.24
CA GLU A 105 11.07 3.39 -10.14
C GLU A 105 11.30 2.66 -8.81
N PHE A 106 10.98 3.32 -7.69
CA PHE A 106 10.92 2.66 -6.40
C PHE A 106 9.61 1.90 -6.23
N ILE A 107 9.72 0.67 -5.72
CA ILE A 107 8.60 -0.14 -5.24
C ILE A 107 8.76 -0.31 -3.74
N LEU A 108 7.70 -0.03 -2.98
CA LEU A 108 7.68 -0.32 -1.54
C LEU A 108 7.20 -1.75 -1.32
N ALA A 109 8.00 -2.57 -0.65
CA ALA A 109 7.68 -3.93 -0.29
C ALA A 109 7.45 -4.03 1.22
N LEU A 110 6.30 -4.54 1.62
CA LEU A 110 5.86 -4.64 3.01
C LEU A 110 5.80 -6.11 3.43
N ASP A 111 6.60 -6.47 4.42
CA ASP A 111 6.75 -7.84 4.88
C ASP A 111 6.12 -8.01 6.26
N GLY A 112 4.91 -8.57 6.32
CA GLY A 112 4.19 -8.87 7.55
C GLY A 112 3.68 -7.65 8.31
N ILE A 113 3.29 -6.57 7.64
CA ILE A 113 2.72 -5.38 8.26
C ILE A 113 1.26 -5.66 8.68
N ASN A 114 1.04 -6.12 9.91
CA ASN A 114 -0.24 -6.61 10.39
C ASN A 114 -1.18 -5.53 10.95
N ASP A 115 -0.65 -4.35 11.34
CA ASP A 115 -1.51 -3.25 11.80
C ASP A 115 -2.06 -2.46 10.61
N PRO A 116 -3.40 -2.38 10.47
CA PRO A 116 -4.03 -1.65 9.37
C PRO A 116 -3.77 -0.14 9.41
N GLY A 117 -3.51 0.44 10.57
CA GLY A 117 -3.13 1.84 10.72
C GLY A 117 -1.74 2.11 10.15
N ASN A 118 -0.77 1.24 10.47
CA ASN A 118 0.58 1.32 9.90
C ASN A 118 0.56 1.12 8.40
N LEU A 119 -0.16 0.10 7.91
CA LEU A 119 -0.30 -0.13 6.47
C LEU A 119 -0.87 1.12 5.75
N GLY A 120 -1.97 1.67 6.25
CA GLY A 120 -2.57 2.87 5.68
C GLY A 120 -1.67 4.10 5.73
N THR A 121 -0.91 4.27 6.83
CA THR A 121 0.07 5.34 6.97
C THR A 121 1.22 5.18 5.95
N MET A 122 1.71 3.96 5.74
CA MET A 122 2.75 3.68 4.74
C MET A 122 2.24 3.94 3.32
N ILE A 123 1.02 3.55 2.98
CA ILE A 123 0.38 3.85 1.69
C ILE A 123 0.32 5.37 1.46
N ARG A 124 -0.12 6.13 2.47
CA ARG A 124 -0.18 7.59 2.40
C ARG A 124 1.21 8.23 2.25
N THR A 125 2.20 7.69 2.95
CA THR A 125 3.59 8.18 2.87
C THR A 125 4.21 7.86 1.51
N ALA A 126 3.92 6.68 0.95
CA ALA A 126 4.35 6.31 -0.40
C ALA A 126 3.78 7.27 -1.46
N ASP A 127 2.48 7.60 -1.37
CA ASP A 127 1.84 8.60 -2.23
C ASP A 127 2.55 9.96 -2.14
N TRP A 128 2.87 10.40 -0.92
CA TRP A 128 3.57 11.67 -0.68
C TRP A 128 4.96 11.73 -1.34
N PHE A 129 5.70 10.61 -1.35
CA PHE A 129 7.04 10.53 -1.94
C PHE A 129 7.06 10.02 -3.39
N GLY A 130 5.89 9.87 -4.03
CA GLY A 130 5.78 9.49 -5.44
C GLY A 130 6.06 8.01 -5.72
N ILE A 131 5.94 7.13 -4.70
CA ILE A 131 6.01 5.68 -4.89
C ILE A 131 4.60 5.18 -5.23
N ASN A 132 4.40 4.78 -6.48
CA ASN A 132 3.08 4.44 -7.01
C ASN A 132 2.71 2.95 -6.87
N LYS A 133 3.65 2.11 -6.43
CA LYS A 133 3.48 0.65 -6.34
C LYS A 133 3.91 0.14 -4.98
N ILE A 134 3.04 -0.61 -4.34
CA ILE A 134 3.29 -1.29 -3.07
C ILE A 134 3.01 -2.78 -3.24
N VAL A 135 3.94 -3.61 -2.82
CA VAL A 135 3.81 -5.06 -2.76
C VAL A 135 3.71 -5.46 -1.30
N CYS A 136 2.62 -6.12 -0.93
CA CYS A 136 2.39 -6.64 0.40
C CYS A 136 2.55 -8.16 0.40
N SER A 137 3.24 -8.71 1.39
CA SER A 137 3.21 -10.14 1.64
C SER A 137 1.80 -10.59 2.06
N ASN A 138 1.50 -11.88 1.88
CA ASN A 138 0.17 -12.44 2.13
C ASN A 138 -0.30 -12.36 3.59
N ASP A 139 0.62 -12.09 4.51
CA ASP A 139 0.38 -11.92 5.95
C ASP A 139 0.27 -10.46 6.39
N CYS A 140 0.31 -9.51 5.46
CA CYS A 140 -0.02 -8.11 5.75
C CYS A 140 -1.52 -7.92 6.06
N ALA A 141 -1.83 -6.81 6.72
CA ALA A 141 -3.21 -6.38 6.89
C ALA A 141 -3.87 -6.15 5.51
N ASP A 142 -5.18 -6.41 5.44
CA ASP A 142 -5.94 -6.17 4.22
C ASP A 142 -5.99 -4.68 3.88
N ALA A 143 -5.51 -4.31 2.71
CA ALA A 143 -5.49 -2.92 2.25
C ALA A 143 -6.91 -2.32 2.09
N TRP A 144 -7.91 -3.17 1.83
CA TRP A 144 -9.29 -2.78 1.55
C TRP A 144 -10.21 -2.81 2.76
N GLN A 145 -9.70 -3.12 3.96
CA GLN A 145 -10.50 -3.01 5.17
C GLN A 145 -10.67 -1.53 5.59
N ALA A 146 -11.81 -1.21 6.22
CA ALA A 146 -12.20 0.15 6.57
C ALA A 146 -11.11 0.94 7.33
N LYS A 147 -10.44 0.31 8.32
CA LYS A 147 -9.39 0.97 9.11
C LYS A 147 -8.17 1.33 8.27
N THR A 148 -7.76 0.47 7.34
CA THR A 148 -6.66 0.77 6.41
C THR A 148 -7.05 1.92 5.49
N ILE A 149 -8.21 1.83 4.81
CA ILE A 149 -8.70 2.87 3.91
C ILE A 149 -8.76 4.23 4.61
N GLN A 150 -9.29 4.29 5.84
CA GLN A 150 -9.34 5.52 6.62
C GLN A 150 -7.95 6.10 6.88
N SER A 151 -6.98 5.26 7.26
CA SER A 151 -5.62 5.68 7.55
C SER A 151 -4.87 6.20 6.31
N THR A 152 -5.27 5.79 5.10
CA THR A 152 -4.68 6.29 3.85
C THR A 152 -5.09 7.72 3.51
N MET A 153 -6.20 8.22 4.07
CA MET A 153 -6.77 9.53 3.75
C MET A 153 -7.03 9.77 2.25
N GLY A 154 -7.28 8.68 1.50
CA GLY A 154 -7.57 8.69 0.06
C GLY A 154 -6.41 8.25 -0.84
N SER A 155 -5.18 8.14 -0.34
CA SER A 155 -4.01 7.70 -1.13
C SER A 155 -4.18 6.31 -1.74
N ILE A 156 -4.99 5.43 -1.13
CA ILE A 156 -5.30 4.08 -1.64
C ILE A 156 -5.92 4.11 -3.05
N PHE A 157 -6.56 5.22 -3.44
CA PHE A 157 -7.19 5.37 -4.75
C PHE A 157 -6.20 5.83 -5.85
N ARG A 158 -4.94 6.12 -5.49
CA ARG A 158 -3.87 6.54 -6.40
C ARG A 158 -2.72 5.55 -6.48
N ILE A 159 -2.52 4.75 -5.42
CA ILE A 159 -1.44 3.78 -5.29
C ILE A 159 -1.91 2.38 -5.67
N LYS A 160 -1.10 1.66 -6.42
CA LYS A 160 -1.34 0.24 -6.72
C LYS A 160 -0.82 -0.60 -5.56
N VAL A 161 -1.74 -1.15 -4.76
CA VAL A 161 -1.40 -2.06 -3.66
C VAL A 161 -1.71 -3.48 -4.10
N ILE A 162 -0.70 -4.35 -4.08
CA ILE A 162 -0.77 -5.73 -4.59
C ILE A 162 -0.33 -6.69 -3.49
N GLU A 163 -1.16 -7.69 -3.18
CA GLU A 163 -0.83 -8.81 -2.29
C GLU A 163 -0.23 -9.94 -3.13
N THR A 164 0.96 -10.43 -2.77
CA THR A 164 1.63 -11.53 -3.48
C THR A 164 2.61 -12.28 -2.58
N ASP A 165 3.14 -13.40 -3.07
CA ASP A 165 4.33 -14.01 -2.46
C ASP A 165 5.53 -13.08 -2.65
N LEU A 166 5.90 -12.38 -1.57
CA LEU A 166 6.98 -11.40 -1.58
C LEU A 166 8.32 -12.02 -1.96
N LYS A 167 8.61 -13.25 -1.49
CA LYS A 167 9.86 -13.93 -1.80
C LYS A 167 9.96 -14.24 -3.29
N GLU A 168 8.89 -14.77 -3.88
CA GLU A 168 8.85 -15.08 -5.31
C GLU A 168 9.01 -13.80 -6.15
N PHE A 169 8.28 -12.74 -5.82
CA PHE A 169 8.41 -11.44 -6.47
C PHE A 169 9.86 -10.91 -6.46
N LEU A 170 10.54 -10.98 -5.31
CA LEU A 170 11.92 -10.53 -5.18
C LEU A 170 12.90 -11.41 -5.97
N LEU A 171 12.69 -12.72 -5.97
CA LEU A 171 13.50 -13.65 -6.80
C LEU A 171 13.33 -13.37 -8.28
N GLU A 172 12.11 -13.09 -8.76
CA GLU A 172 11.86 -12.73 -10.14
C GLU A 172 12.56 -11.43 -10.52
N THR A 173 12.55 -10.42 -9.65
CA THR A 173 13.28 -9.17 -9.88
C THR A 173 14.79 -9.38 -10.10
N GLN A 174 15.36 -10.45 -9.54
CA GLN A 174 16.77 -10.81 -9.70
C GLN A 174 17.04 -11.77 -10.86
N ARG A 175 16.08 -12.63 -11.26
CA ARG A 175 16.26 -13.68 -12.29
C ARG A 175 16.47 -13.17 -13.71
N HIS A 176 16.03 -11.97 -14.06
CA HIS A 176 16.18 -11.44 -15.41
C HIS A 176 17.61 -11.11 -15.85
N LYS A 177 18.62 -11.56 -15.08
CA LYS A 177 20.05 -11.44 -15.44
C LYS A 177 20.55 -12.53 -16.39
N ASP A 178 19.98 -13.74 -16.34
CA ASP A 178 20.65 -14.91 -16.92
C ASP A 178 20.21 -15.29 -18.35
N THR A 179 19.18 -14.65 -18.90
CA THR A 179 18.62 -15.07 -20.20
C THR A 179 19.27 -14.44 -21.44
N LYS A 180 20.25 -13.55 -21.28
CA LYS A 180 20.97 -12.96 -22.43
C LYS A 180 22.35 -13.57 -22.73
N THR A 181 22.81 -14.57 -21.96
CA THR A 181 24.16 -15.12 -22.09
C THR A 181 24.19 -16.53 -22.71
N GLN A 182 23.21 -16.91 -23.52
CA GLN A 182 23.33 -18.14 -24.33
C GLN A 182 23.01 -17.86 -25.80
N ARG A 183 23.91 -17.20 -26.50
CA ARG A 183 24.20 -17.35 -27.94
C ARG A 183 25.33 -16.40 -28.28
N ASP A 184 26.54 -16.89 -28.16
CA ASP A 184 27.58 -16.73 -29.18
C ASP A 184 28.88 -17.36 -28.62
N ASN A 185 29.22 -18.52 -29.17
CA ASN A 185 30.55 -19.11 -29.07
C ASN A 185 31.48 -18.23 -29.89
N THR A 186 32.38 -17.52 -29.24
CA THR A 186 33.78 -17.33 -29.69
C THR A 186 34.53 -16.49 -28.67
N ASP A 187 35.62 -17.10 -28.20
CA ASP A 187 36.85 -16.54 -27.65
C ASP A 187 36.85 -15.42 -26.60
N SER A 188 37.42 -15.81 -25.48
CA SER A 188 38.28 -14.98 -24.60
C SER A 188 37.79 -13.56 -24.39
N ALA A 189 37.00 -13.37 -23.38
CA ALA A 189 36.93 -12.05 -22.78
C ALA A 189 36.36 -12.09 -21.39
N THR A 190 37.11 -11.54 -20.53
CA THR A 190 36.69 -10.74 -19.40
C THR A 190 35.15 -10.60 -19.34
N LEU A 191 34.51 -11.42 -18.52
CA LEU A 191 33.17 -11.17 -18.04
C LEU A 191 33.21 -9.82 -17.31
N GLN A 192 32.96 -8.74 -18.05
CA GLN A 192 32.47 -7.51 -17.46
C GLN A 192 31.08 -7.87 -16.91
N LEU A 193 31.05 -8.18 -15.63
CA LEU A 193 29.83 -8.16 -14.84
C LEU A 193 29.22 -6.75 -15.01
N CYS A 194 28.29 -6.60 -15.94
CA CYS A 194 27.41 -5.44 -15.96
C CYS A 194 26.51 -5.55 -14.73
N ASP A 195 27.01 -5.03 -13.64
CA ASP A 195 26.37 -4.93 -12.34
C ASP A 195 25.20 -3.96 -12.35
N PHE A 196 24.11 -4.30 -13.02
CA PHE A 196 22.83 -3.61 -12.84
C PHE A 196 21.81 -4.53 -12.17
N THR A 197 22.17 -5.00 -10.97
CA THR A 197 21.16 -5.57 -10.06
C THR A 197 20.29 -4.44 -9.58
N THR A 198 18.98 -4.58 -9.76
CA THR A 198 18.01 -3.72 -9.11
C THR A 198 18.28 -3.76 -7.60
N PRO A 199 18.59 -2.62 -6.95
CA PRO A 199 18.91 -2.63 -5.54
C PRO A 199 17.68 -2.99 -4.70
N ILE A 200 17.87 -3.85 -3.70
CA ILE A 200 16.85 -4.21 -2.73
C ILE A 200 17.31 -3.67 -1.38
N TYR A 201 16.76 -2.53 -0.99
CA TYR A 201 17.05 -1.85 0.27
C TYR A 201 16.22 -2.48 1.40
N GLY A 202 16.87 -3.15 2.33
CA GLY A 202 16.18 -3.73 3.51
C GLY A 202 16.40 -2.88 4.75
N ALA A 203 15.32 -2.47 5.41
CA ALA A 203 15.38 -1.77 6.69
C ALA A 203 15.74 -2.76 7.82
N LEU A 204 16.96 -2.70 8.32
CA LEU A 204 17.51 -3.62 9.31
C LEU A 204 18.08 -2.85 10.51
N MET A 205 18.38 -3.58 11.59
CA MET A 205 19.08 -3.02 12.75
C MET A 205 20.56 -2.78 12.46
N GLU A 206 21.12 -3.57 11.53
CA GLU A 206 22.51 -3.48 11.05
C GLU A 206 22.50 -3.25 9.54
N GLY A 207 23.37 -2.37 9.07
CA GLY A 207 23.44 -1.98 7.66
C GLY A 207 24.15 -0.65 7.50
N GLU A 208 24.12 -0.12 6.30
CA GLU A 208 24.69 1.20 6.04
C GLU A 208 23.76 2.31 6.58
N ASN A 209 24.35 3.33 7.19
CA ASN A 209 23.60 4.48 7.71
C ASN A 209 22.85 5.18 6.58
N ILE A 210 21.50 5.20 6.67
CA ILE A 210 20.65 5.76 5.61
C ILE A 210 20.92 7.24 5.32
N PHE A 211 21.37 8.01 6.31
CA PHE A 211 21.62 9.45 6.14
C PHE A 211 22.93 9.75 5.40
N THR A 212 23.89 8.83 5.40
CA THR A 212 25.18 8.99 4.72
C THR A 212 25.27 8.17 3.43
N LYS A 213 24.34 7.22 3.25
CA LYS A 213 24.29 6.38 2.06
C LYS A 213 24.04 7.21 0.81
N LYS A 214 24.85 6.99 -0.21
CA LYS A 214 24.65 7.57 -1.54
C LYS A 214 23.68 6.70 -2.33
N ILE A 215 22.58 7.29 -2.75
CA ILE A 215 21.61 6.68 -3.66
C ILE A 215 21.89 7.21 -5.05
N GLU A 216 22.51 6.40 -5.89
CA GLU A 216 22.94 6.82 -7.24
C GLU A 216 21.79 6.86 -8.24
N LYS A 217 20.83 5.96 -8.11
CA LYS A 217 19.67 5.86 -8.99
C LYS A 217 18.38 5.83 -8.20
N ARG A 218 17.35 6.48 -8.73
CA ARG A 218 16.01 6.54 -8.12
C ARG A 218 15.16 5.32 -8.52
N ASN A 219 15.66 4.13 -8.23
CA ASN A 219 14.98 2.89 -8.54
C ASN A 219 15.35 1.80 -7.53
N GLY A 220 14.56 0.75 -7.51
CA GLY A 220 14.78 -0.41 -6.64
C GLY A 220 13.59 -0.76 -5.77
N ILE A 221 13.80 -1.66 -4.86
CA ILE A 221 12.78 -2.12 -3.92
C ILE A 221 13.19 -1.69 -2.51
N ILE A 222 12.26 -1.07 -1.77
CA ILE A 222 12.42 -0.70 -0.37
C ILE A 222 11.61 -1.69 0.46
N ILE A 223 12.26 -2.54 1.26
CA ILE A 223 11.59 -3.53 2.11
C ILE A 223 11.49 -3.01 3.55
N ILE A 224 10.27 -3.00 4.08
CA ILE A 224 9.98 -2.73 5.47
C ILE A 224 9.36 -3.97 6.09
N GLY A 225 10.00 -4.50 7.13
CA GLY A 225 9.51 -5.65 7.88
C GLY A 225 8.56 -5.27 9.02
N SER A 226 7.96 -6.28 9.63
CA SER A 226 7.06 -6.12 10.78
C SER A 226 7.80 -5.60 12.03
N GLU A 227 7.06 -4.98 12.95
CA GLU A 227 7.63 -4.48 14.21
C GLU A 227 8.15 -5.60 15.12
N SER A 228 7.50 -6.77 15.06
CA SER A 228 7.82 -7.88 15.95
C SER A 228 8.97 -8.77 15.47
N HIS A 229 9.11 -8.94 14.16
CA HIS A 229 10.05 -9.91 13.58
C HIS A 229 11.01 -9.30 12.55
N GLY A 230 10.80 -8.04 12.16
CA GLY A 230 11.53 -7.42 11.08
C GLY A 230 11.22 -8.08 9.72
N ILE A 231 12.20 -8.12 8.83
CA ILE A 231 12.12 -8.82 7.54
C ILE A 231 12.26 -10.33 7.79
N ARG A 232 11.39 -11.13 7.19
CA ARG A 232 11.38 -12.60 7.36
C ARG A 232 12.71 -13.23 6.95
N LYS A 233 13.09 -14.31 7.65
CA LYS A 233 14.36 -15.03 7.45
C LYS A 233 14.56 -15.56 6.03
N ASP A 234 13.49 -15.89 5.33
CA ASP A 234 13.52 -16.39 3.96
C ASP A 234 13.55 -15.29 2.90
N VAL A 235 13.21 -14.04 3.29
CA VAL A 235 13.30 -12.83 2.47
C VAL A 235 14.64 -12.11 2.69
N LEU A 236 15.18 -12.16 3.90
CA LEU A 236 16.41 -11.46 4.30
C LEU A 236 17.61 -11.71 3.36
N PRO A 237 17.91 -12.94 2.87
CA PRO A 237 19.01 -13.18 1.96
C PRO A 237 18.89 -12.48 0.60
N LEU A 238 17.71 -11.99 0.25
CA LEU A 238 17.45 -11.27 -1.01
C LEU A 238 17.72 -9.77 -0.90
N VAL A 239 17.96 -9.26 0.32
CA VAL A 239 18.37 -7.87 0.56
C VAL A 239 19.79 -7.67 0.04
N THR A 240 19.96 -6.83 -0.98
CA THR A 240 21.28 -6.54 -1.57
C THR A 240 21.90 -5.26 -0.98
N SER A 241 21.12 -4.44 -0.33
CA SER A 241 21.53 -3.15 0.23
C SER A 241 20.90 -2.94 1.62
N PRO A 242 21.47 -3.57 2.67
CA PRO A 242 20.98 -3.38 4.03
C PRO A 242 21.21 -1.94 4.48
N ILE A 243 20.16 -1.34 5.05
CA ILE A 243 20.17 0.04 5.55
C ILE A 243 19.64 0.09 6.97
N HIS A 244 20.15 1.02 7.77
CA HIS A 244 19.62 1.27 9.11
C HIS A 244 19.44 2.76 9.38
N ILE A 245 18.50 3.07 10.27
CA ILE A 245 18.30 4.40 10.84
C ILE A 245 19.11 4.45 12.14
N PRO A 246 20.18 5.26 12.22
CA PRO A 246 21.00 5.32 13.40
C PRO A 246 20.24 5.87 14.61
N ARG A 247 20.49 5.29 15.78
CA ARG A 247 19.92 5.76 17.05
C ARG A 247 20.64 7.03 17.51
N GLY A 248 19.91 7.92 18.15
CA GLY A 248 20.49 9.04 18.87
C GLY A 248 21.35 8.54 20.06
N LYS A 249 22.41 9.27 20.38
CA LYS A 249 23.29 8.94 21.51
C LYS A 249 22.47 8.90 22.83
N GLY A 250 22.53 7.77 23.54
CA GLY A 250 21.82 7.57 24.82
C GLY A 250 20.37 7.10 24.67
N SER A 251 19.86 6.86 23.46
CA SER A 251 18.52 6.30 23.27
C SER A 251 18.42 4.87 23.82
N GLN A 252 17.35 4.61 24.60
CA GLN A 252 17.02 3.28 25.13
C GLN A 252 15.91 2.58 24.37
N THR A 253 15.32 3.27 23.36
CA THR A 253 14.24 2.70 22.53
C THR A 253 14.79 1.57 21.65
N GLU A 254 14.17 0.39 21.71
CA GLU A 254 14.63 -0.79 20.95
C GLU A 254 14.42 -0.65 19.45
N SER A 255 13.25 -0.13 19.05
CA SER A 255 12.89 0.03 17.62
C SER A 255 11.98 1.25 17.44
N LEU A 256 11.87 1.71 16.21
CA LEU A 256 10.84 2.65 15.77
C LEU A 256 9.58 1.90 15.33
N ASN A 257 8.43 2.56 15.45
CA ASN A 257 7.22 2.09 14.77
C ASN A 257 7.51 1.91 13.26
N ALA A 258 6.99 0.83 12.65
CA ALA A 258 7.32 0.48 11.26
C ALA A 258 6.93 1.58 10.26
N SER A 259 5.78 2.26 10.45
CA SER A 259 5.37 3.35 9.56
C SER A 259 6.25 4.60 9.70
N VAL A 260 6.77 4.86 10.90
CA VAL A 260 7.73 5.95 11.15
C VAL A 260 9.07 5.64 10.49
N ALA A 261 9.58 4.42 10.67
CA ALA A 261 10.81 3.98 10.00
C ALA A 261 10.69 4.05 8.48
N ALA A 262 9.57 3.58 7.93
CA ALA A 262 9.27 3.66 6.50
C ALA A 262 9.27 5.12 6.01
N ALA A 263 8.67 6.05 6.75
CA ALA A 263 8.64 7.47 6.39
C ALA A 263 10.04 8.09 6.34
N ILE A 264 10.89 7.81 7.33
CA ILE A 264 12.27 8.30 7.36
C ILE A 264 13.06 7.76 6.17
N ILE A 265 12.93 6.46 5.88
CA ILE A 265 13.64 5.80 4.78
C ILE A 265 13.18 6.38 3.44
N MET A 266 11.86 6.47 3.19
CA MET A 266 11.34 7.04 1.95
C MET A 266 11.75 8.49 1.77
N ALA A 267 11.68 9.32 2.82
CA ALA A 267 12.13 10.71 2.78
C ALA A 267 13.61 10.85 2.41
N THR A 268 14.44 9.91 2.86
CA THR A 268 15.89 9.94 2.61
C THR A 268 16.25 9.37 1.24
N ILE A 269 15.62 8.25 0.83
CA ILE A 269 15.92 7.57 -0.44
C ILE A 269 15.30 8.33 -1.62
N CYS A 270 14.05 8.77 -1.49
CA CYS A 270 13.33 9.37 -2.61
C CYS A 270 13.73 10.82 -2.88
N LYS A 271 14.57 11.47 -2.06
CA LYS A 271 15.00 12.87 -2.15
C LYS A 271 14.32 13.64 -3.28
N ILE A 272 13.27 14.37 -2.97
CA ILE A 272 12.61 15.24 -3.93
C ILE A 272 13.51 16.46 -4.09
N GLU A 273 14.11 16.63 -5.26
CA GLU A 273 14.76 17.89 -5.62
C GLU A 273 13.64 18.92 -5.82
N SER A 274 13.62 19.93 -4.97
CA SER A 274 12.71 21.07 -5.05
C SER A 274 13.16 22.04 -6.13
#